data_ab9249dcc4487533197380767666c00b
#
_entry.id   ab9249dcc4487533197380767666c00b
#
_cell.length_a   1.000
_cell.length_b   1.000
_cell.length_c   1.000
_cell.angle_alpha   90.00
_cell.angle_beta   90.00
_cell.angle_gamma   90.00
#
_symmetry.space_group_name_H-M   'P 1'
#
loop_
_entity.id
_entity.type
_entity.pdbx_description
1 polymer ?
#
loop_
_entity_poly.entity_id
_entity_poly.type
_entity_poly.pdbx_seq_one_letter_code
_entity_poly.pdbx_strand_id
1 'polypeptide(L)'
;QATLSELGLTAEDVDKLTREAVDYGKTGSVFSRYRQQKDLEKEKHVIRERFSLDQEKTEAVLDERAASLVEGAVDATIQRTAASFDITPEQEGEAVDVDATIQAITDHLNDQWEHDDFTVELETKKEEPEITEEDLSSIQDELGSFWTDAGGGERWQNLKNGVDKLNGKILMPGETLSVGQTTGPFTPENGYVEAGAYENGQVVSDYGGGICQV
;
A
#
# COMPACT_ATOMS: atom_id res chain seq x y z
N GLN A 1 -7.56 -9.74 11.25
CA GLN A 1 -7.05 -9.96 12.63
C GLN A 1 -5.52 -9.93 12.59
N ALA A 2 -4.91 -9.32 13.61
CA ALA A 2 -3.46 -9.27 13.79
C ALA A 2 -3.12 -9.47 15.27
N THR A 3 -1.95 -9.98 15.55
CA THR A 3 -1.43 -10.05 16.91
C THR A 3 -0.62 -8.80 17.22
N LEU A 4 -0.55 -8.40 18.49
CA LEU A 4 0.26 -7.27 18.94
C LEU A 4 1.76 -7.47 18.64
N SER A 5 2.22 -8.73 18.60
CA SER A 5 3.59 -9.05 18.19
C SER A 5 3.86 -8.77 16.70
N GLU A 6 2.89 -9.03 15.83
CA GLU A 6 2.99 -8.68 14.40
C GLU A 6 3.02 -7.16 14.19
N LEU A 7 2.29 -6.42 15.00
CA LEU A 7 2.29 -4.96 15.02
C LEU A 7 3.54 -4.36 15.69
N GLY A 8 4.43 -5.20 16.19
CA GLY A 8 5.67 -4.75 16.82
C GLY A 8 5.45 -4.02 18.15
N LEU A 9 4.50 -4.49 18.97
CA LEU A 9 4.26 -3.93 20.30
C LEU A 9 5.56 -3.85 21.11
N THR A 10 5.82 -2.68 21.66
CA THR A 10 6.89 -2.43 22.61
C THR A 10 6.33 -1.75 23.84
N ALA A 11 6.87 -2.13 25.00
CA ALA A 11 6.53 -1.55 26.27
C ALA A 11 7.62 -0.58 26.74
N GLU A 12 7.25 0.45 27.50
CA GLU A 12 8.23 1.33 28.13
C GLU A 12 9.14 0.53 29.10
N ASP A 13 10.38 0.98 29.25
CA ASP A 13 11.39 0.34 30.08
C ASP A 13 10.89 0.14 31.52
N VAL A 14 10.61 -1.11 31.88
CA VAL A 14 10.13 -1.52 33.21
C VAL A 14 11.12 -1.11 34.33
N ASP A 15 12.42 -1.12 34.06
CA ASP A 15 13.44 -0.68 35.02
C ASP A 15 13.34 0.83 35.28
N LYS A 16 12.97 1.62 34.27
CA LYS A 16 12.73 3.07 34.43
C LYS A 16 11.50 3.30 35.30
N LEU A 17 10.39 2.62 35.01
CA LEU A 17 9.14 2.72 35.76
C LEU A 17 9.33 2.26 37.20
N THR A 18 10.08 1.17 37.43
CA THR A 18 10.41 0.67 38.76
C THR A 18 11.24 1.70 39.51
N ARG A 19 12.25 2.32 38.92
CA ARG A 19 13.02 3.40 39.52
C ARG A 19 12.15 4.60 39.89
N GLU A 20 11.28 5.02 38.98
CA GLU A 20 10.33 6.11 39.24
C GLU A 20 9.44 5.79 40.45
N ALA A 21 8.89 4.57 40.54
CA ALA A 21 8.08 4.11 41.66
C ALA A 21 8.87 4.11 42.97
N VAL A 22 10.11 3.61 42.96
CA VAL A 22 10.96 3.55 44.13
C VAL A 22 11.41 4.93 44.61
N ASP A 23 11.67 5.84 43.68
CA ASP A 23 12.19 7.18 43.93
C ASP A 23 11.10 8.19 44.30
N TYR A 24 9.84 7.89 44.00
CA TYR A 24 8.72 8.78 44.33
C TYR A 24 8.62 9.06 45.84
N GLY A 25 8.66 10.32 46.22
CA GLY A 25 8.66 10.75 47.63
C GLY A 25 10.01 10.58 48.35
N LYS A 26 11.05 10.06 47.67
CA LYS A 26 12.37 9.83 48.29
C LYS A 26 13.47 10.71 47.67
N THR A 27 13.33 11.11 46.44
CA THR A 27 14.33 11.88 45.69
C THR A 27 13.87 13.33 45.42
N GLY A 28 14.80 14.21 45.10
CA GLY A 28 14.52 15.63 44.85
C GLY A 28 14.63 16.54 46.08
N SER A 29 14.08 17.75 45.99
CA SER A 29 14.13 18.73 47.05
C SER A 29 13.28 18.30 48.28
N VAL A 30 13.59 18.86 49.47
CA VAL A 30 12.81 18.59 50.69
C VAL A 30 11.32 18.90 50.51
N PHE A 31 11.02 20.01 49.83
CA PHE A 31 9.63 20.40 49.53
C PHE A 31 8.94 19.43 48.56
N SER A 32 9.65 18.98 47.51
CA SER A 32 9.12 18.00 46.56
C SER A 32 8.79 16.68 47.23
N ARG A 33 9.73 16.15 48.03
CA ARG A 33 9.54 14.92 48.77
C ARG A 33 8.37 15.01 49.78
N TYR A 34 8.30 16.10 50.51
CA TYR A 34 7.21 16.32 51.44
C TYR A 34 5.85 16.35 50.74
N ARG A 35 5.75 17.07 49.59
CA ARG A 35 4.51 17.11 48.82
C ARG A 35 4.13 15.72 48.30
N GLN A 36 5.05 15.00 47.70
CA GLN A 36 4.81 13.65 47.15
C GLN A 36 4.38 12.67 48.27
N GLN A 37 4.99 12.74 49.47
CA GLN A 37 4.59 11.91 50.61
C GLN A 37 3.20 12.28 51.10
N LYS A 38 2.84 13.57 51.11
CA LYS A 38 1.49 14.01 51.50
C LYS A 38 0.43 13.60 50.45
N ASP A 39 0.80 13.56 49.19
CA ASP A 39 -0.09 13.09 48.12
C ASP A 39 -0.35 11.58 48.27
N LEU A 40 0.67 10.78 48.61
CA LEU A 40 0.54 9.34 48.90
C LEU A 40 -0.34 9.03 50.14
N GLU A 41 -0.43 9.95 51.10
CA GLU A 41 -1.35 9.80 52.25
C GLU A 41 -2.83 9.94 51.85
N LYS A 42 -3.10 10.64 50.71
CA LYS A 42 -4.46 10.89 50.24
C LYS A 42 -4.91 9.89 49.21
N GLU A 43 -4.02 9.55 48.27
CA GLU A 43 -4.33 8.66 47.17
C GLU A 43 -3.11 7.88 46.71
N LYS A 44 -3.35 6.75 46.01
CA LYS A 44 -2.28 5.95 45.43
C LYS A 44 -1.69 6.67 44.23
N HIS A 45 -0.36 6.78 44.16
CA HIS A 45 0.33 7.18 42.94
C HIS A 45 0.41 5.96 42.04
N VAL A 46 -0.28 6.04 40.86
CA VAL A 46 -0.33 4.97 39.89
C VAL A 46 0.64 5.31 38.77
N ILE A 47 1.65 4.48 38.59
CA ILE A 47 2.54 4.51 37.42
C ILE A 47 1.99 3.48 36.47
N ARG A 48 1.65 3.92 35.25
CA ARG A 48 1.15 3.06 34.20
C ARG A 48 2.27 2.80 33.19
N GLU A 49 2.40 1.58 32.78
CA GLU A 49 3.21 1.19 31.64
C GLU A 49 2.61 1.81 30.38
N ARG A 50 3.46 2.23 29.47
CA ARG A 50 3.05 2.76 28.18
C ARG A 50 3.52 1.83 27.08
N PHE A 51 2.63 1.67 26.12
CA PHE A 51 2.85 0.84 24.95
C PHE A 51 2.98 1.70 23.69
N SER A 52 3.77 1.23 22.76
CA SER A 52 3.89 1.79 21.41
C SER A 52 3.96 0.68 20.38
N LEU A 53 3.57 0.98 19.15
CA LEU A 53 3.64 0.08 18.02
C LEU A 53 4.79 0.48 17.10
N ASP A 54 5.33 -0.50 16.40
CA ASP A 54 6.29 -0.27 15.32
C ASP A 54 5.52 0.17 14.07
N GLN A 55 5.79 1.38 13.59
CA GLN A 55 5.07 1.97 12.48
C GLN A 55 5.20 1.14 11.20
N GLU A 56 6.42 0.75 10.84
CA GLU A 56 6.67 -0.01 9.58
C GLU A 56 5.99 -1.38 9.60
N LYS A 57 6.02 -2.07 10.74
CA LYS A 57 5.36 -3.38 10.88
C LYS A 57 3.86 -3.26 10.86
N THR A 58 3.32 -2.24 11.53
CA THR A 58 1.86 -2.04 11.58
C THR A 58 1.34 -1.65 10.20
N GLU A 59 2.02 -0.76 9.48
CA GLU A 59 1.72 -0.40 8.10
C GLU A 59 1.69 -1.63 7.20
N ALA A 60 2.75 -2.46 7.23
CA ALA A 60 2.80 -3.68 6.43
C ALA A 60 1.64 -4.65 6.71
N VAL A 61 1.23 -4.78 7.97
CA VAL A 61 0.07 -5.63 8.35
C VAL A 61 -1.25 -5.01 7.89
N LEU A 62 -1.40 -3.69 7.97
CA LEU A 62 -2.59 -2.99 7.49
C LEU A 62 -2.70 -3.09 5.98
N ASP A 63 -1.62 -2.89 5.24
CA ASP A 63 -1.58 -3.03 3.78
C ASP A 63 -1.93 -4.46 3.34
N GLU A 64 -1.41 -5.47 4.01
CA GLU A 64 -1.69 -6.87 3.67
C GLU A 64 -3.15 -7.26 3.95
N ARG A 65 -3.72 -6.79 5.07
CA ARG A 65 -4.98 -7.36 5.60
C ARG A 65 -6.17 -6.40 5.59
N ALA A 66 -5.92 -5.10 5.58
CA ALA A 66 -6.98 -4.09 5.65
C ALA A 66 -7.28 -3.43 4.30
N ALA A 67 -6.35 -3.44 3.34
CA ALA A 67 -6.57 -2.85 2.01
C ALA A 67 -7.82 -3.40 1.29
N SER A 68 -8.15 -4.68 1.52
CA SER A 68 -9.35 -5.30 0.93
C SER A 68 -10.66 -4.98 1.65
N LEU A 69 -10.61 -4.26 2.76
CA LEU A 69 -11.80 -3.89 3.56
C LEU A 69 -12.33 -2.50 3.19
N VAL A 70 -11.61 -1.74 2.39
CA VAL A 70 -11.98 -0.44 1.87
C VAL A 70 -12.09 -0.50 0.35
N GLU A 71 -12.96 0.32 -0.23
CA GLU A 71 -13.05 0.47 -1.68
C GLU A 71 -12.17 1.64 -2.10
N GLY A 72 -10.99 1.33 -2.65
CA GLY A 72 -10.04 2.33 -3.14
C GLY A 72 -10.61 3.14 -4.31
N ALA A 73 -9.98 4.28 -4.60
CA ALA A 73 -10.32 5.08 -5.75
C ALA A 73 -10.12 4.31 -7.07
N VAL A 74 -10.95 4.59 -8.04
CA VAL A 74 -10.86 4.01 -9.38
C VAL A 74 -10.64 5.13 -10.38
N ASP A 75 -9.57 5.02 -11.14
CA ASP A 75 -9.24 5.98 -12.18
C ASP A 75 -10.25 5.97 -13.34
N ALA A 76 -10.44 7.13 -13.95
CA ALA A 76 -11.15 7.22 -15.21
C ALA A 76 -10.44 6.39 -16.30
N THR A 77 -11.20 5.78 -17.15
CA THR A 77 -10.68 5.00 -18.28
C THR A 77 -11.23 5.50 -19.60
N ILE A 78 -10.45 5.30 -20.68
CA ILE A 78 -10.84 5.69 -22.01
C ILE A 78 -10.73 4.49 -22.95
N GLN A 79 -11.75 4.30 -23.78
CA GLN A 79 -11.77 3.28 -24.79
C GLN A 79 -12.05 3.89 -26.16
N ARG A 80 -11.27 3.50 -27.16
CA ARG A 80 -11.53 3.90 -28.53
C ARG A 80 -12.66 3.06 -29.12
N THR A 81 -13.65 3.74 -29.69
CA THR A 81 -14.71 3.13 -30.50
C THR A 81 -14.43 3.39 -32.01
N ALA A 82 -15.29 2.89 -32.86
CA ALA A 82 -15.14 3.09 -34.33
C ALA A 82 -15.27 4.57 -34.73
N ALA A 83 -15.88 5.41 -33.93
CA ALA A 83 -16.20 6.79 -34.28
C ALA A 83 -15.75 7.84 -33.25
N SER A 84 -15.40 7.42 -32.04
CA SER A 84 -15.12 8.33 -30.90
C SER A 84 -14.26 7.65 -29.85
N PHE A 85 -14.03 8.38 -28.78
CA PHE A 85 -13.50 7.84 -27.54
C PHE A 85 -14.61 7.86 -26.48
N ASP A 86 -14.82 6.74 -25.82
CA ASP A 86 -15.76 6.62 -24.72
C ASP A 86 -15.00 6.64 -23.40
N ILE A 87 -15.31 7.60 -22.53
CA ILE A 87 -14.69 7.76 -21.23
C ILE A 87 -15.63 7.18 -20.17
N THR A 88 -15.08 6.34 -19.31
CA THR A 88 -15.74 5.91 -18.07
C THR A 88 -15.20 6.80 -16.97
N PRO A 89 -16.06 7.56 -16.25
CA PRO A 89 -15.63 8.44 -15.19
C PRO A 89 -14.95 7.69 -14.04
N GLU A 90 -14.10 8.40 -13.34
CA GLU A 90 -13.48 7.98 -12.10
C GLU A 90 -14.49 7.77 -10.97
N GLN A 91 -14.05 7.09 -9.94
CA GLN A 91 -14.79 6.96 -8.69
C GLN A 91 -13.85 7.29 -7.51
N GLU A 92 -14.32 8.19 -6.66
CA GLU A 92 -13.66 8.44 -5.38
C GLU A 92 -13.75 7.20 -4.51
N GLY A 93 -12.72 6.95 -3.72
CA GLY A 93 -12.62 5.83 -2.82
C GLY A 93 -12.23 6.22 -1.41
N GLU A 94 -11.97 5.21 -0.62
CA GLU A 94 -11.43 5.34 0.73
C GLU A 94 -10.15 4.50 0.84
N ALA A 95 -9.15 5.05 1.51
CA ALA A 95 -7.95 4.33 1.91
C ALA A 95 -7.87 4.24 3.44
N VAL A 96 -7.17 3.25 3.95
CA VAL A 96 -6.89 3.16 5.39
C VAL A 96 -6.00 4.33 5.78
N ASP A 97 -6.42 5.09 6.80
CA ASP A 97 -5.56 6.06 7.46
C ASP A 97 -4.68 5.32 8.47
N VAL A 98 -3.47 4.98 8.02
CA VAL A 98 -2.51 4.18 8.81
C VAL A 98 -2.14 4.89 10.09
N ASP A 99 -1.82 6.18 10.02
CA ASP A 99 -1.37 6.95 11.18
C ASP A 99 -2.49 7.10 12.22
N ALA A 100 -3.71 7.42 11.77
CA ALA A 100 -4.86 7.51 12.65
C ALA A 100 -5.23 6.14 13.26
N THR A 101 -5.14 5.06 12.48
CA THR A 101 -5.38 3.70 12.99
C THR A 101 -4.34 3.28 14.01
N ILE A 102 -3.05 3.54 13.77
CA ILE A 102 -1.97 3.30 14.75
C ILE A 102 -2.22 4.08 16.04
N GLN A 103 -2.63 5.34 15.92
CA GLN A 103 -2.94 6.16 17.08
C GLN A 103 -4.13 5.59 17.86
N ALA A 104 -5.21 5.20 17.19
CA ALA A 104 -6.38 4.60 17.83
C ALA A 104 -6.03 3.30 18.58
N ILE A 105 -5.22 2.42 17.98
CA ILE A 105 -4.74 1.20 18.64
C ILE A 105 -3.86 1.55 19.86
N THR A 106 -2.94 2.50 19.69
CA THR A 106 -2.03 2.92 20.77
C THR A 106 -2.78 3.55 21.93
N ASP A 107 -3.77 4.37 21.66
CA ASP A 107 -4.63 4.97 22.69
C ASP A 107 -5.43 3.90 23.43
N HIS A 108 -6.00 2.93 22.71
CA HIS A 108 -6.68 1.81 23.33
C HIS A 108 -5.75 1.01 24.27
N LEU A 109 -4.53 0.68 23.80
CA LEU A 109 -3.52 -0.05 24.60
C LEU A 109 -3.13 0.70 25.87
N ASN A 110 -3.04 2.02 25.82
CA ASN A 110 -2.59 2.83 26.96
C ASN A 110 -3.71 3.19 27.95
N ASP A 111 -4.95 3.30 27.47
CA ASP A 111 -6.04 3.82 28.29
C ASP A 111 -7.05 2.76 28.73
N GLN A 112 -7.27 1.70 27.96
CA GLN A 112 -8.38 0.79 28.12
C GLN A 112 -8.01 -0.70 28.14
N TRP A 113 -6.78 -1.07 27.72
CA TRP A 113 -6.42 -2.47 27.57
C TRP A 113 -6.29 -3.22 28.90
N GLU A 114 -7.05 -4.30 29.04
CA GLU A 114 -7.04 -5.19 30.20
C GLU A 114 -6.27 -6.50 29.95
N HIS A 115 -5.38 -6.52 28.93
CA HIS A 115 -4.58 -7.67 28.46
C HIS A 115 -5.41 -8.80 27.82
N ASP A 116 -6.54 -8.46 27.25
CA ASP A 116 -7.42 -9.32 26.50
C ASP A 116 -7.48 -8.95 24.99
N ASP A 117 -8.21 -9.75 24.21
CA ASP A 117 -8.47 -9.44 22.82
C ASP A 117 -9.41 -8.25 22.70
N PHE A 118 -9.11 -7.33 21.79
CA PHE A 118 -9.91 -6.13 21.58
C PHE A 118 -10.14 -5.86 20.09
N THR A 119 -11.03 -4.99 19.79
CA THR A 119 -11.35 -4.53 18.44
C THR A 119 -11.24 -3.02 18.39
N VAL A 120 -10.53 -2.53 17.37
CA VAL A 120 -10.46 -1.11 17.02
C VAL A 120 -11.06 -0.95 15.62
N GLU A 121 -11.85 0.09 15.43
CA GLU A 121 -12.32 0.46 14.09
C GLU A 121 -11.16 0.99 13.27
N LEU A 122 -11.12 0.62 11.98
CA LEU A 122 -10.15 1.19 11.06
C LEU A 122 -10.54 2.63 10.76
N GLU A 123 -9.58 3.52 10.92
CA GLU A 123 -9.73 4.89 10.46
C GLU A 123 -9.48 4.95 8.96
N THR A 124 -10.38 5.60 8.23
CA THR A 124 -10.28 5.77 6.78
C THR A 124 -10.15 7.23 6.40
N LYS A 125 -9.53 7.46 5.27
CA LYS A 125 -9.43 8.78 4.63
C LYS A 125 -9.90 8.68 3.18
N LYS A 126 -10.41 9.79 2.66
CA LYS A 126 -10.79 9.89 1.26
C LYS A 126 -9.56 9.66 0.38
N GLU A 127 -9.73 8.82 -0.63
CA GLU A 127 -8.75 8.60 -1.69
C GLU A 127 -9.30 9.18 -2.98
N GLU A 128 -8.52 10.05 -3.60
CA GLU A 128 -8.86 10.65 -4.89
C GLU A 128 -8.21 9.83 -6.02
N PRO A 129 -8.89 9.64 -7.15
CA PRO A 129 -8.31 8.97 -8.31
C PRO A 129 -7.15 9.78 -8.87
N GLU A 130 -6.17 9.09 -9.46
CA GLU A 130 -5.00 9.72 -10.08
C GLU A 130 -5.33 10.28 -11.46
N ILE A 131 -6.30 9.66 -12.18
CA ILE A 131 -6.73 10.06 -13.52
C ILE A 131 -8.23 10.34 -13.48
N THR A 132 -8.61 11.54 -13.89
CA THR A 132 -9.99 12.00 -13.91
C THR A 132 -10.58 12.02 -15.32
N GLU A 133 -11.92 12.09 -15.45
CA GLU A 133 -12.61 12.32 -16.71
C GLU A 133 -12.14 13.64 -17.35
N GLU A 134 -11.86 14.67 -16.55
CA GLU A 134 -11.35 15.95 -17.06
C GLU A 134 -10.00 15.78 -17.75
N ASP A 135 -9.08 15.00 -17.19
CA ASP A 135 -7.78 14.70 -17.79
C ASP A 135 -7.92 14.01 -19.13
N LEU A 136 -8.85 13.05 -19.23
CA LEU A 136 -9.08 12.27 -20.45
C LEU A 136 -9.89 13.01 -21.51
N SER A 137 -10.66 14.01 -21.14
CA SER A 137 -11.53 14.78 -22.05
C SER A 137 -10.77 15.46 -23.18
N SER A 138 -9.47 15.70 -22.99
CA SER A 138 -8.57 16.28 -24.01
C SER A 138 -8.19 15.29 -25.11
N ILE A 139 -8.41 13.98 -24.90
CA ILE A 139 -8.08 12.92 -25.88
C ILE A 139 -9.23 12.79 -26.88
N GLN A 140 -9.10 13.43 -28.04
CA GLN A 140 -10.16 13.48 -29.04
C GLN A 140 -9.74 12.93 -30.39
N ASP A 141 -8.44 12.84 -30.67
CA ASP A 141 -7.90 12.52 -31.99
C ASP A 141 -7.06 11.25 -31.95
N GLU A 142 -7.18 10.44 -33.01
CA GLU A 142 -6.23 9.39 -33.31
C GLU A 142 -4.98 9.97 -33.96
N LEU A 143 -3.84 9.91 -33.25
CA LEU A 143 -2.56 10.42 -33.77
C LEU A 143 -1.92 9.49 -34.79
N GLY A 144 -2.23 8.21 -34.78
CA GLY A 144 -1.75 7.23 -35.73
C GLY A 144 -2.23 5.83 -35.42
N SER A 145 -2.22 4.98 -36.42
CA SER A 145 -2.49 3.55 -36.31
C SER A 145 -1.56 2.75 -37.21
N PHE A 146 -1.18 1.57 -36.76
CA PHE A 146 -0.41 0.63 -37.53
C PHE A 146 -0.83 -0.80 -37.16
N TRP A 147 -0.69 -1.72 -38.09
CA TRP A 147 -1.01 -3.13 -37.84
C TRP A 147 0.03 -4.05 -38.45
N THR A 148 0.23 -5.18 -37.86
CA THR A 148 1.09 -6.26 -38.36
C THR A 148 0.39 -7.60 -38.20
N ASP A 149 0.71 -8.57 -39.05
CA ASP A 149 0.21 -9.92 -38.91
C ASP A 149 0.97 -10.61 -37.76
N ALA A 150 0.22 -11.02 -36.73
CA ALA A 150 0.78 -11.68 -35.56
C ALA A 150 1.24 -13.12 -35.86
N GLY A 151 0.76 -13.74 -36.94
CA GLY A 151 0.93 -15.16 -37.16
C GLY A 151 0.15 -16.00 -36.16
N GLY A 152 0.54 -17.27 -35.99
CA GLY A 152 -0.12 -18.22 -35.12
C GLY A 152 0.84 -18.90 -34.14
N GLY A 153 0.30 -19.87 -33.39
CA GLY A 153 1.05 -20.71 -32.46
C GLY A 153 1.45 -20.00 -31.17
N GLU A 154 2.50 -20.49 -30.54
CA GLU A 154 3.00 -20.02 -29.22
C GLU A 154 3.40 -18.55 -29.24
N ARG A 155 3.98 -18.09 -30.36
CA ARG A 155 4.30 -16.68 -30.55
C ARG A 155 3.10 -15.76 -30.41
N TRP A 156 1.92 -16.15 -30.92
CA TRP A 156 0.69 -15.37 -30.80
C TRP A 156 0.29 -15.15 -29.35
N GLN A 157 0.47 -16.16 -28.49
CA GLN A 157 0.18 -16.03 -27.06
C GLN A 157 1.06 -14.96 -26.39
N ASN A 158 2.35 -14.94 -26.72
CA ASN A 158 3.27 -13.93 -26.22
C ASN A 158 2.89 -12.52 -26.67
N LEU A 159 2.58 -12.36 -27.96
CA LEU A 159 2.15 -11.08 -28.51
C LEU A 159 0.85 -10.59 -27.87
N LYS A 160 -0.14 -11.48 -27.74
CA LYS A 160 -1.40 -11.13 -27.09
C LYS A 160 -1.18 -10.71 -25.64
N ASN A 161 -0.38 -11.44 -24.87
CA ASN A 161 -0.06 -11.12 -23.50
C ASN A 161 0.64 -9.75 -23.38
N GLY A 162 1.59 -9.45 -24.25
CA GLY A 162 2.26 -8.14 -24.28
C GLY A 162 1.30 -7.00 -24.67
N VAL A 163 0.46 -7.22 -25.67
CA VAL A 163 -0.55 -6.23 -26.10
C VAL A 163 -1.56 -5.98 -24.99
N ASP A 164 -2.09 -7.02 -24.33
CA ASP A 164 -3.05 -6.88 -23.25
C ASP A 164 -2.50 -6.04 -22.10
N LYS A 165 -1.20 -6.14 -21.81
CA LYS A 165 -0.52 -5.35 -20.76
C LYS A 165 -0.29 -3.88 -21.16
N LEU A 166 -0.19 -3.59 -22.43
CA LEU A 166 0.03 -2.24 -22.95
C LEU A 166 -1.27 -1.52 -23.32
N ASN A 167 -2.29 -2.29 -23.69
CA ASN A 167 -3.56 -1.72 -24.11
C ASN A 167 -4.22 -0.92 -22.99
N GLY A 168 -4.73 0.27 -23.35
CA GLY A 168 -5.38 1.17 -22.39
C GLY A 168 -4.42 1.97 -21.50
N LYS A 169 -3.09 1.86 -21.72
CA LYS A 169 -2.15 2.71 -20.96
C LYS A 169 -2.27 4.16 -21.38
N ILE A 170 -2.44 5.02 -20.43
CA ILE A 170 -2.52 6.47 -20.58
C ILE A 170 -1.16 7.05 -20.19
N LEU A 171 -0.70 8.03 -20.94
CA LEU A 171 0.52 8.78 -20.67
C LEU A 171 0.18 10.25 -20.57
N MET A 172 0.39 10.82 -19.40
CA MET A 172 0.26 12.25 -19.21
C MET A 172 1.47 13.00 -19.78
N PRO A 173 1.34 14.29 -20.10
CA PRO A 173 2.44 15.08 -20.66
C PRO A 173 3.71 15.00 -19.81
N GLY A 174 4.79 14.51 -20.43
CA GLY A 174 6.10 14.35 -19.77
C GLY A 174 6.35 12.97 -19.18
N GLU A 175 5.39 12.09 -19.11
CA GLU A 175 5.55 10.72 -18.65
C GLU A 175 6.23 9.83 -19.70
N THR A 176 6.82 8.74 -19.21
CA THR A 176 7.53 7.76 -20.04
C THR A 176 7.02 6.36 -19.72
N LEU A 177 6.52 5.66 -20.75
CA LEU A 177 6.20 4.25 -20.65
C LEU A 177 7.39 3.39 -21.08
N SER A 178 7.89 2.55 -20.18
CA SER A 178 8.85 1.51 -20.54
C SER A 178 8.13 0.25 -20.99
N VAL A 179 8.11 0.01 -22.28
CA VAL A 179 7.46 -1.19 -22.87
C VAL A 179 8.03 -2.48 -22.24
N GLY A 180 9.36 -2.58 -22.09
CA GLY A 180 9.99 -3.76 -21.52
C GLY A 180 9.62 -4.02 -20.06
N GLN A 181 9.45 -2.95 -19.25
CA GLN A 181 9.00 -3.09 -17.85
C GLN A 181 7.51 -3.44 -17.78
N THR A 182 6.70 -2.85 -18.65
CA THR A 182 5.25 -3.10 -18.66
C THR A 182 4.91 -4.50 -19.13
N THR A 183 5.60 -5.00 -20.15
CA THR A 183 5.36 -6.35 -20.69
C THR A 183 6.09 -7.46 -19.93
N GLY A 184 7.23 -7.17 -19.28
CA GLY A 184 8.03 -8.15 -18.53
C GLY A 184 7.51 -8.44 -17.12
N PRO A 185 8.24 -9.27 -16.36
CA PRO A 185 9.28 -10.17 -16.84
C PRO A 185 8.71 -11.30 -17.74
N PHE A 186 9.52 -11.76 -18.69
CA PHE A 186 9.10 -12.80 -19.63
C PHE A 186 9.29 -14.20 -19.03
N THR A 187 8.35 -14.61 -18.21
CA THR A 187 8.38 -15.89 -17.48
C THR A 187 7.05 -16.64 -17.64
N PRO A 188 7.03 -17.97 -17.43
CA PRO A 188 5.80 -18.76 -17.45
C PRO A 188 4.73 -18.24 -16.47
N GLU A 189 5.15 -17.81 -15.29
CA GLU A 189 4.26 -17.27 -14.24
C GLU A 189 3.53 -16.02 -14.72
N ASN A 190 4.17 -15.23 -15.59
CA ASN A 190 3.58 -14.06 -16.23
C ASN A 190 2.83 -14.36 -17.54
N GLY A 191 2.58 -15.64 -17.84
CA GLY A 191 1.80 -16.07 -18.98
C GLY A 191 2.56 -16.13 -20.32
N TYR A 192 3.91 -16.08 -20.30
CA TYR A 192 4.73 -16.21 -21.49
C TYR A 192 5.10 -17.67 -21.74
N VAL A 193 5.21 -18.01 -23.01
CA VAL A 193 5.63 -19.34 -23.50
C VAL A 193 6.90 -19.21 -24.33
N GLU A 194 7.61 -20.34 -24.48
CA GLU A 194 8.78 -20.38 -25.35
C GLU A 194 8.36 -20.21 -26.82
N ALA A 195 9.04 -19.32 -27.53
CA ALA A 195 8.90 -19.14 -28.97
C ALA A 195 10.21 -18.60 -29.56
N GLY A 196 10.29 -18.51 -30.88
CA GLY A 196 11.49 -18.02 -31.57
C GLY A 196 11.81 -16.58 -31.19
N ALA A 197 12.99 -16.35 -30.65
CA ALA A 197 13.60 -15.05 -30.36
C ALA A 197 14.90 -14.90 -31.14
N TYR A 198 15.32 -13.65 -31.37
CA TYR A 198 16.61 -13.36 -32.01
C TYR A 198 17.66 -13.05 -30.95
N GLU A 199 18.69 -13.86 -30.90
CA GLU A 199 19.85 -13.63 -30.03
C GLU A 199 21.13 -13.77 -30.84
N ASN A 200 22.00 -12.76 -30.80
CA ASN A 200 23.30 -12.76 -31.50
C ASN A 200 23.23 -13.17 -33.00
N GLY A 201 22.13 -12.78 -33.68
CA GLY A 201 21.91 -13.09 -35.11
C GLY A 201 21.41 -14.52 -35.37
N GLN A 202 21.06 -15.26 -34.35
CA GLN A 202 20.48 -16.60 -34.47
C GLN A 202 19.06 -16.61 -33.88
N VAL A 203 18.24 -17.57 -34.35
CA VAL A 203 16.93 -17.82 -33.76
C VAL A 203 17.09 -18.86 -32.68
N VAL A 204 16.72 -18.47 -31.46
CA VAL A 204 16.71 -19.35 -30.26
C VAL A 204 15.28 -19.48 -29.73
N SER A 205 15.03 -20.52 -28.94
CA SER A 205 13.77 -20.63 -28.21
C SER A 205 13.93 -19.91 -26.87
N ASP A 206 13.04 -18.95 -26.59
CA ASP A 206 13.06 -18.20 -25.31
C ASP A 206 11.66 -17.75 -24.95
N TYR A 207 11.43 -17.55 -23.64
CA TYR A 207 10.17 -17.02 -23.14
C TYR A 207 9.92 -15.59 -23.62
N GLY A 208 8.69 -15.36 -24.10
CA GLY A 208 8.35 -14.06 -24.70
C GLY A 208 8.84 -13.90 -26.13
N GLY A 209 9.30 -14.98 -26.78
CA GLY A 209 9.71 -14.93 -28.18
C GLY A 209 8.66 -14.29 -29.08
N GLY A 210 9.08 -13.33 -29.88
CA GLY A 210 8.24 -12.53 -30.76
C GLY A 210 7.78 -11.18 -30.22
N ILE A 211 7.94 -10.88 -28.93
CA ILE A 211 7.45 -9.65 -28.30
C ILE A 211 8.02 -8.36 -28.92
N CYS A 212 9.18 -8.41 -29.56
CA CYS A 212 9.75 -7.28 -30.29
C CYS A 212 8.85 -6.74 -31.42
N GLN A 213 7.77 -7.45 -31.78
CA GLN A 213 6.78 -6.99 -32.76
C GLN A 213 5.74 -6.04 -32.13
N VAL A 214 5.51 -6.13 -30.81
CA VAL A 214 4.65 -5.25 -30.03
C VAL A 214 5.38 -3.94 -29.75
#